data_28f2a8882604d6b6ba292e4dd7c6315d
#
_entry.id   28f2a8882604d6b6ba292e4dd7c6315d
#
_cell.length_a   1.000
_cell.length_b   1.000
_cell.length_c   1.000
_cell.angle_alpha   90.00
_cell.angle_beta   90.00
_cell.angle_gamma   90.00
#
_symmetry.space_group_name_H-M   'P 1'
#
loop_
_entity.id
_entity.type
_entity.pdbx_description
1 polymer ?
#
loop_
_entity_poly.entity_id
_entity_poly.type
_entity_poly.pdbx_seq_one_letter_code
_entity_poly.pdbx_strand_id
1 'polypeptide(L)'
;MSETHSLMDGKVHVYRRENSRLWQCSTYINGRNYRKSTKHESLALAMDFAREWYLAVYVDSRRIQENRHTQNTLQKSSSYYGGHEAVFYTDRSPYVPHAPRPAPQNRVSKSSGTTFAEAAQKFIAEYSVITQGERNKVWAEGHEMRANVHLIPFFGEMSVKDINAGLMQEYRIARNTNGHKGRIPSRSTLHHETVTMRLILKTAHRYGWIDAVPDISAPYKASGKVKHRAWFSPEEYKMLYEATRDRAKTPSRERYRTVWEDLHDYVLFMANTGLRPDETGRLEYRDVTIVTDQDSGERLLEIEVRGKRGVGYCKSMTGAILPFQRMQKRHGGKPTDKIFGKTPRDVLNKVLDDLNLKYDRDGNVRTAYSLRHTYICLRLMEGADIYQVAKNCRTSVEMVEQFYAAHLKNTLDASAINVRKPKKPKK
;
A
#
# COMPACT_ATOMS: atom_id res chain seq x y z
N MET A 1 -38.23 38.65 -0.62
CA MET A 1 -36.75 38.85 -0.44
C MET A 1 -36.09 37.49 -0.36
N SER A 2 -35.15 37.23 -1.22
CA SER A 2 -34.43 35.93 -1.17
C SER A 2 -33.56 35.85 0.08
N GLU A 3 -33.82 34.89 0.93
CA GLU A 3 -33.08 34.65 2.14
C GLU A 3 -31.65 34.13 1.77
N THR A 4 -30.61 34.85 2.21
CA THR A 4 -29.21 34.54 1.87
C THR A 4 -28.34 34.54 3.13
N HIS A 5 -27.56 33.49 3.30
CA HIS A 5 -26.60 33.30 4.38
C HIS A 5 -25.19 33.17 3.87
N SER A 6 -24.23 33.82 4.54
CA SER A 6 -22.80 33.75 4.19
C SER A 6 -22.06 32.86 5.17
N LEU A 7 -21.16 32.00 4.64
CA LEU A 7 -20.32 31.07 5.39
C LEU A 7 -18.84 31.30 5.05
N MET A 8 -17.95 30.89 5.95
CA MET A 8 -16.49 30.90 5.74
C MET A 8 -15.97 32.30 5.35
N ASP A 9 -16.30 33.30 6.14
CA ASP A 9 -15.92 34.70 5.94
C ASP A 9 -16.37 35.28 4.59
N GLY A 10 -17.61 34.97 4.17
CA GLY A 10 -18.18 35.46 2.93
C GLY A 10 -17.76 34.70 1.65
N LYS A 11 -16.98 33.62 1.78
CA LYS A 11 -16.51 32.82 0.62
C LYS A 11 -17.57 31.92 0.01
N VAL A 12 -18.62 31.58 0.78
CA VAL A 12 -19.72 30.74 0.34
C VAL A 12 -21.03 31.39 0.70
N HIS A 13 -21.94 31.46 -0.28
CA HIS A 13 -23.29 31.97 -0.08
C HIS A 13 -24.28 30.83 -0.21
N VAL A 14 -25.18 30.69 0.77
CA VAL A 14 -26.30 29.75 0.76
C VAL A 14 -27.58 30.58 0.64
N TYR A 15 -28.39 30.35 -0.38
CA TYR A 15 -29.58 31.15 -0.64
C TYR A 15 -30.74 30.29 -1.15
N ARG A 16 -31.94 30.74 -0.97
CA ARG A 16 -33.15 30.09 -1.44
C ARG A 16 -33.85 31.00 -2.48
N ARG A 17 -34.20 30.42 -3.63
CA ARG A 17 -34.95 31.11 -4.68
C ARG A 17 -36.44 31.13 -4.31
N GLU A 18 -37.16 32.19 -4.67
CA GLU A 18 -38.57 32.38 -4.35
C GLU A 18 -39.46 31.18 -4.75
N ASN A 19 -39.15 30.52 -5.86
CA ASN A 19 -39.93 29.39 -6.38
C ASN A 19 -39.27 28.00 -6.07
N SER A 20 -38.42 27.89 -5.06
CA SER A 20 -37.73 26.63 -4.73
C SER A 20 -37.79 26.31 -3.23
N ARG A 21 -38.18 25.10 -2.88
CA ARG A 21 -38.06 24.59 -1.51
C ARG A 21 -36.63 24.27 -1.11
N LEU A 22 -35.75 24.05 -2.12
CA LEU A 22 -34.37 23.60 -1.92
C LEU A 22 -33.42 24.80 -1.87
N TRP A 23 -32.47 24.74 -0.95
CA TRP A 23 -31.37 25.70 -0.85
C TRP A 23 -30.36 25.51 -1.97
N GLN A 24 -29.74 26.59 -2.39
CA GLN A 24 -28.66 26.66 -3.37
C GLN A 24 -27.40 27.17 -2.67
N CYS A 25 -26.24 26.78 -3.15
CA CYS A 25 -24.97 27.36 -2.70
C CYS A 25 -24.17 27.90 -3.89
N SER A 26 -23.40 28.95 -3.62
CA SER A 26 -22.49 29.55 -4.62
C SER A 26 -21.21 30.01 -3.97
N THR A 27 -20.12 29.98 -4.74
CA THR A 27 -18.80 30.49 -4.36
C THR A 27 -18.08 31.05 -5.57
N TYR A 28 -17.18 32.01 -5.34
CA TYR A 28 -16.36 32.61 -6.38
C TYR A 28 -14.90 32.31 -6.09
N ILE A 29 -14.27 31.51 -6.98
CA ILE A 29 -12.89 31.05 -6.82
C ILE A 29 -12.15 31.24 -8.16
N ASN A 30 -10.97 31.86 -8.11
CA ASN A 30 -10.08 32.02 -9.27
C ASN A 30 -10.77 32.61 -10.52
N GLY A 31 -11.58 33.66 -10.36
CA GLY A 31 -12.26 34.32 -11.47
C GLY A 31 -13.51 33.60 -11.98
N ARG A 32 -13.96 32.53 -11.33
CA ARG A 32 -15.13 31.73 -11.75
C ARG A 32 -16.17 31.63 -10.65
N ASN A 33 -17.43 31.68 -11.05
CA ASN A 33 -18.57 31.49 -10.15
C ASN A 33 -19.04 30.04 -10.26
N TYR A 34 -19.03 29.33 -9.11
CA TYR A 34 -19.54 27.97 -8.98
C TYR A 34 -20.87 28.01 -8.26
N ARG A 35 -21.86 27.26 -8.75
CA ARG A 35 -23.20 27.16 -8.16
C ARG A 35 -23.66 25.72 -8.12
N LYS A 36 -24.31 25.30 -7.03
CA LYS A 36 -24.87 23.96 -6.87
C LYS A 36 -26.13 23.96 -6.01
N SER A 37 -27.07 23.08 -6.30
CA SER A 37 -28.20 22.82 -5.39
C SER A 37 -27.69 21.94 -4.25
N THR A 38 -28.06 22.31 -3.03
CA THR A 38 -27.74 21.51 -1.84
C THR A 38 -28.61 20.27 -1.72
N LYS A 39 -29.76 20.25 -2.42
CA LYS A 39 -30.82 19.23 -2.33
C LYS A 39 -31.45 19.10 -0.93
N HIS A 40 -31.24 20.08 -0.04
CA HIS A 40 -31.79 20.12 1.30
C HIS A 40 -32.80 21.25 1.44
N GLU A 41 -33.90 20.97 2.15
CA GLU A 41 -34.90 21.96 2.55
C GLU A 41 -34.52 22.61 3.89
N SER A 42 -33.81 21.90 4.75
CA SER A 42 -33.28 22.42 6.04
C SER A 42 -32.05 23.30 5.78
N LEU A 43 -32.09 24.52 6.36
CA LEU A 43 -30.96 25.46 6.27
C LEU A 43 -29.68 24.89 6.90
N ALA A 44 -29.78 24.23 8.06
CA ALA A 44 -28.61 23.65 8.73
C ALA A 44 -27.90 22.61 7.88
N LEU A 45 -28.64 21.66 7.30
CA LEU A 45 -28.07 20.65 6.39
C LEU A 45 -27.54 21.26 5.09
N ALA A 46 -28.18 22.34 4.60
CA ALA A 46 -27.70 23.06 3.42
C ALA A 46 -26.39 23.80 3.71
N MET A 47 -26.20 24.34 4.89
CA MET A 47 -24.96 24.99 5.32
C MET A 47 -23.81 23.99 5.46
N ASP A 48 -24.04 22.81 6.02
CA ASP A 48 -23.02 21.76 6.14
C ASP A 48 -22.62 21.23 4.76
N PHE A 49 -23.60 20.95 3.90
CA PHE A 49 -23.30 20.58 2.51
C PHE A 49 -22.50 21.67 1.78
N ALA A 50 -22.82 22.94 1.97
CA ALA A 50 -22.15 24.05 1.30
C ALA A 50 -20.70 24.19 1.74
N ARG A 51 -20.36 23.92 3.02
CA ARG A 51 -18.98 23.88 3.53
C ARG A 51 -18.16 22.77 2.88
N GLU A 52 -18.68 21.53 2.85
CA GLU A 52 -18.01 20.39 2.24
C GLU A 52 -17.81 20.59 0.74
N TRP A 53 -18.84 21.06 0.05
CA TRP A 53 -18.79 21.35 -1.38
C TRP A 53 -17.77 22.44 -1.72
N TYR A 54 -17.68 23.51 -0.91
CA TYR A 54 -16.67 24.56 -1.10
C TYR A 54 -15.25 24.01 -0.99
N LEU A 55 -14.96 23.19 0.03
CA LEU A 55 -13.65 22.59 0.20
C LEU A 55 -13.26 21.72 -1.01
N ALA A 56 -14.18 20.92 -1.53
CA ALA A 56 -13.96 20.12 -2.74
C ALA A 56 -13.65 21.01 -3.95
N VAL A 57 -14.45 22.05 -4.23
CA VAL A 57 -14.25 22.97 -5.35
C VAL A 57 -12.93 23.75 -5.20
N TYR A 58 -12.55 24.12 -3.99
CA TYR A 58 -11.31 24.83 -3.69
C TYR A 58 -10.08 23.97 -3.98
N VAL A 59 -10.10 22.70 -3.56
CA VAL A 59 -9.02 21.72 -3.85
C VAL A 59 -8.88 21.49 -5.35
N ASP A 60 -9.99 21.28 -6.07
CA ASP A 60 -9.97 21.07 -7.51
C ASP A 60 -9.48 22.33 -8.26
N SER A 61 -9.86 23.52 -7.80
CA SER A 61 -9.42 24.78 -8.41
C SER A 61 -7.91 25.02 -8.24
N ARG A 62 -7.33 24.60 -7.10
CA ARG A 62 -5.87 24.64 -6.88
C ARG A 62 -5.14 23.67 -7.79
N ARG A 63 -5.62 22.44 -7.95
CA ARG A 63 -5.03 21.45 -8.87
C ARG A 63 -5.01 21.97 -10.32
N ILE A 64 -6.08 22.67 -10.74
CA ILE A 64 -6.16 23.27 -12.07
C ILE A 64 -5.16 24.45 -12.23
N GLN A 65 -4.94 25.26 -11.18
CA GLN A 65 -3.94 26.31 -11.19
C GLN A 65 -2.50 25.78 -11.22
N GLU A 66 -2.20 24.76 -10.43
CA GLU A 66 -0.90 24.10 -10.43
C GLU A 66 -0.58 23.49 -11.81
N ASN A 67 -1.55 22.83 -12.43
CA ASN A 67 -1.41 22.30 -13.79
C ASN A 67 -1.25 23.41 -14.84
N ARG A 68 -1.93 24.56 -14.72
CA ARG A 68 -1.76 25.71 -15.63
C ARG A 68 -0.44 26.42 -15.45
N HIS A 69 0.06 26.51 -14.21
CA HIS A 69 1.37 27.10 -13.95
C HIS A 69 2.48 26.25 -14.57
N THR A 70 2.35 24.94 -14.47
CA THR A 70 3.24 23.95 -15.11
C THR A 70 3.18 24.04 -16.64
N GLN A 71 1.99 24.17 -17.23
CA GLN A 71 1.82 24.33 -18.68
C GLN A 71 2.34 25.69 -19.18
N ASN A 72 2.12 26.78 -18.46
CA ASN A 72 2.63 28.11 -18.84
C ASN A 72 4.15 28.20 -18.70
N THR A 73 4.75 27.48 -17.76
CA THR A 73 6.21 27.36 -17.63
C THR A 73 6.79 26.57 -18.81
N LEU A 74 6.10 25.53 -19.25
CA LEU A 74 6.46 24.75 -20.44
C LEU A 74 6.27 25.54 -21.75
N GLN A 75 5.22 26.38 -21.87
CA GLN A 75 5.03 27.24 -23.05
C GLN A 75 6.04 28.38 -23.13
N LYS A 76 6.47 28.97 -22.01
CA LYS A 76 7.51 30.00 -22.02
C LYS A 76 8.91 29.47 -22.40
N SER A 77 9.17 28.19 -22.20
CA SER A 77 10.40 27.52 -22.68
C SER A 77 10.32 27.11 -24.16
N SER A 78 9.12 27.03 -24.75
CA SER A 78 8.92 26.65 -26.15
C SER A 78 8.94 27.82 -27.14
N SER A 79 8.91 29.08 -26.69
CA SER A 79 8.92 30.25 -27.58
C SER A 79 10.29 30.61 -28.17
N TYR A 80 11.33 29.81 -27.93
CA TYR A 80 12.68 30.01 -28.49
C TYR A 80 13.04 29.14 -29.68
N TYR A 81 12.14 28.27 -30.15
CA TYR A 81 12.32 27.52 -31.41
C TYR A 81 11.01 27.48 -32.21
N GLY A 82 11.10 28.06 -33.42
CA GLY A 82 9.99 28.28 -34.34
C GLY A 82 9.26 27.03 -34.81
N GLY A 83 8.01 27.27 -35.05
CA GLY A 83 6.98 26.73 -35.93
C GLY A 83 7.06 25.29 -36.42
N HIS A 84 6.04 24.51 -36.01
CA HIS A 84 5.25 23.67 -36.93
C HIS A 84 3.94 23.26 -36.24
N GLU A 85 2.88 23.24 -37.03
CA GLU A 85 1.47 23.05 -36.67
C GLU A 85 1.18 21.74 -35.94
N ALA A 86 0.35 21.81 -34.90
CA ALA A 86 -0.17 20.66 -34.18
C ALA A 86 -1.44 20.15 -34.83
N VAL A 87 -1.39 18.97 -35.45
CA VAL A 87 -2.57 18.22 -35.91
C VAL A 87 -3.02 17.31 -34.77
N PHE A 88 -4.29 17.45 -34.38
CA PHE A 88 -4.93 16.54 -33.43
C PHE A 88 -5.24 15.22 -34.11
N TYR A 89 -4.64 14.11 -33.64
CA TYR A 89 -5.09 12.76 -33.97
C TYR A 89 -5.62 12.08 -32.72
N THR A 90 -6.90 11.75 -32.74
CA THR A 90 -7.51 10.73 -31.90
C THR A 90 -7.30 9.39 -32.58
N ASP A 91 -6.35 8.58 -32.13
CA ASP A 91 -6.36 7.16 -32.48
C ASP A 91 -5.66 6.31 -31.42
N ARG A 92 -6.30 5.17 -31.13
CA ARG A 92 -5.79 4.12 -30.26
C ARG A 92 -4.79 3.28 -31.05
N SER A 93 -3.50 3.52 -30.85
CA SER A 93 -2.45 2.70 -31.41
C SER A 93 -1.51 2.16 -30.32
N PRO A 94 -0.92 0.98 -30.48
CA PRO A 94 -0.19 0.29 -29.41
C PRO A 94 1.11 1.01 -29.05
N TYR A 95 1.38 0.99 -27.78
CA TYR A 95 2.50 1.59 -27.07
C TYR A 95 3.86 1.28 -27.75
N VAL A 96 4.54 2.33 -28.20
CA VAL A 96 5.95 2.31 -28.55
C VAL A 96 6.76 2.89 -27.35
N PRO A 97 7.78 2.21 -26.86
CA PRO A 97 8.56 2.74 -25.73
C PRO A 97 9.36 3.97 -26.18
N HIS A 98 9.00 5.14 -25.67
CA HIS A 98 9.84 6.32 -25.81
C HIS A 98 11.14 6.14 -25.05
N ALA A 99 12.25 6.42 -25.72
CA ALA A 99 13.57 6.53 -25.12
C ALA A 99 13.55 7.50 -23.92
N PRO A 100 14.31 7.24 -22.85
CA PRO A 100 14.38 8.11 -21.70
C PRO A 100 14.84 9.51 -22.13
N ARG A 101 14.07 10.55 -21.74
CA ARG A 101 14.53 11.93 -21.93
C ARG A 101 15.84 12.14 -21.20
N PRO A 102 16.81 12.80 -21.82
CA PRO A 102 18.10 13.09 -21.18
C PRO A 102 17.87 13.91 -19.90
N ALA A 103 18.62 13.57 -18.86
CA ALA A 103 18.74 14.34 -17.65
C ALA A 103 19.17 15.81 -17.97
N PRO A 104 18.84 16.81 -17.12
CA PRO A 104 19.28 18.16 -17.34
C PRO A 104 20.79 18.19 -17.51
N GLN A 105 21.24 18.66 -18.68
CA GLN A 105 22.66 18.84 -18.99
C GLN A 105 23.21 20.04 -18.19
N ASN A 106 23.51 19.84 -16.92
CA ASN A 106 24.53 20.64 -16.29
C ASN A 106 25.88 20.07 -16.74
N ARG A 107 26.66 20.89 -17.41
CA ARG A 107 28.02 20.59 -17.88
C ARG A 107 28.85 20.10 -16.70
N VAL A 108 28.89 18.81 -16.47
CA VAL A 108 29.89 18.18 -15.61
C VAL A 108 31.14 18.02 -16.48
N SER A 109 32.18 18.77 -16.15
CA SER A 109 33.53 18.56 -16.67
C SER A 109 33.84 17.04 -16.47
N LYS A 110 34.38 16.36 -17.50
CA LYS A 110 34.93 15.03 -17.39
C LYS A 110 35.97 15.03 -16.27
N SER A 111 35.56 14.68 -15.04
CA SER A 111 36.50 14.50 -13.96
C SER A 111 37.22 13.17 -14.17
N SER A 112 38.54 13.17 -14.06
CA SER A 112 39.40 11.99 -14.10
C SER A 112 39.16 11.14 -12.85
N GLY A 113 38.15 10.25 -12.86
CA GLY A 113 37.84 9.39 -11.73
C GLY A 113 36.76 8.37 -12.06
N THR A 114 36.61 7.36 -11.22
CA THR A 114 35.61 6.31 -11.35
C THR A 114 34.20 6.91 -11.41
N THR A 115 33.43 6.54 -12.41
CA THR A 115 32.03 6.99 -12.56
C THR A 115 31.11 6.22 -11.59
N PHE A 116 29.92 6.80 -11.32
CA PHE A 116 28.92 6.10 -10.52
C PHE A 116 28.47 4.79 -11.19
N ALA A 117 28.36 4.76 -12.50
CA ALA A 117 27.99 3.54 -13.23
C ALA A 117 29.00 2.40 -12.98
N GLU A 118 30.30 2.70 -13.06
CA GLU A 118 31.36 1.72 -12.78
C GLU A 118 31.33 1.24 -11.33
N ALA A 119 31.14 2.15 -10.37
CA ALA A 119 30.98 1.80 -8.96
C ALA A 119 29.75 0.94 -8.70
N ALA A 120 28.62 1.22 -9.37
CA ALA A 120 27.41 0.45 -9.27
C ALA A 120 27.56 -0.96 -9.87
N GLN A 121 28.21 -1.10 -11.02
CA GLN A 121 28.47 -2.40 -11.63
C GLN A 121 29.42 -3.26 -10.77
N LYS A 122 30.43 -2.64 -10.19
CA LYS A 122 31.32 -3.32 -9.25
C LYS A 122 30.57 -3.81 -8.01
N PHE A 123 29.72 -2.97 -7.42
CA PHE A 123 28.85 -3.35 -6.31
C PHE A 123 27.93 -4.53 -6.66
N ILE A 124 27.26 -4.49 -7.82
CA ILE A 124 26.34 -5.56 -8.25
C ILE A 124 27.08 -6.89 -8.39
N ALA A 125 28.23 -6.88 -9.06
CA ALA A 125 29.05 -8.06 -9.28
C ALA A 125 29.52 -8.71 -7.95
N GLU A 126 29.97 -7.90 -7.00
CA GLU A 126 30.44 -8.39 -5.71
C GLU A 126 29.30 -8.83 -4.80
N TYR A 127 28.20 -8.03 -4.75
CA TYR A 127 27.12 -8.26 -3.81
C TYR A 127 26.45 -9.62 -4.02
N SER A 128 26.28 -10.04 -5.26
CA SER A 128 25.70 -11.34 -5.60
C SER A 128 26.55 -12.51 -5.11
N VAL A 129 27.89 -12.36 -5.17
CA VAL A 129 28.85 -13.40 -4.75
C VAL A 129 28.96 -13.45 -3.22
N ILE A 130 29.17 -12.30 -2.59
CA ILE A 130 29.42 -12.22 -1.13
C ILE A 130 28.18 -12.63 -0.34
N THR A 131 26.98 -12.38 -0.86
CA THR A 131 25.73 -12.68 -0.15
C THR A 131 25.09 -14.02 -0.53
N GLN A 132 25.77 -14.82 -1.35
CA GLN A 132 25.29 -16.13 -1.77
C GLN A 132 25.09 -17.06 -0.55
N GLY A 133 23.87 -17.60 -0.42
CA GLY A 133 23.49 -18.45 0.71
C GLY A 133 23.03 -17.71 1.99
N GLU A 134 23.49 -16.47 2.22
CA GLU A 134 23.10 -15.69 3.42
C GLU A 134 21.94 -14.72 3.18
N ARG A 135 21.82 -14.19 1.98
CA ARG A 135 20.74 -13.26 1.60
C ARG A 135 19.79 -13.89 0.59
N ASN A 136 18.52 -13.51 0.70
CA ASN A 136 17.55 -13.93 -0.31
C ASN A 136 17.95 -13.34 -1.69
N LYS A 137 17.98 -14.19 -2.71
CA LYS A 137 18.26 -13.82 -4.11
C LYS A 137 17.44 -12.61 -4.57
N VAL A 138 16.14 -12.56 -4.21
CA VAL A 138 15.24 -11.43 -4.52
C VAL A 138 15.75 -10.09 -3.95
N TRP A 139 16.50 -10.12 -2.84
CA TRP A 139 17.09 -8.91 -2.27
C TRP A 139 18.24 -8.39 -3.12
N ALA A 140 19.13 -9.26 -3.60
CA ALA A 140 20.22 -8.90 -4.48
C ALA A 140 19.70 -8.39 -5.83
N GLU A 141 18.77 -9.13 -6.47
CA GLU A 141 18.07 -8.71 -7.68
C GLU A 141 17.36 -7.36 -7.51
N GLY A 142 16.82 -7.10 -6.34
CA GLY A 142 16.20 -5.83 -6.00
C GLY A 142 17.18 -4.66 -5.96
N HIS A 143 18.44 -4.87 -5.52
CA HIS A 143 19.48 -3.83 -5.58
C HIS A 143 19.93 -3.60 -7.02
N GLU A 144 20.16 -4.65 -7.77
CA GLU A 144 20.51 -4.59 -9.19
C GLU A 144 19.46 -3.82 -10.00
N MET A 145 18.19 -4.18 -9.84
CA MET A 145 17.08 -3.50 -10.50
C MET A 145 17.04 -2.00 -10.17
N ARG A 146 17.17 -1.64 -8.88
CA ARG A 146 17.16 -0.23 -8.46
C ARG A 146 18.37 0.55 -8.99
N ALA A 147 19.54 -0.08 -9.03
CA ALA A 147 20.73 0.52 -9.62
C ALA A 147 20.53 0.77 -11.12
N ASN A 148 20.17 -0.25 -11.88
CA ASN A 148 20.09 -0.17 -13.34
C ASN A 148 18.90 0.68 -13.83
N VAL A 149 17.74 0.61 -13.18
CA VAL A 149 16.50 1.28 -13.65
C VAL A 149 16.39 2.70 -13.14
N HIS A 150 16.96 3.01 -11.97
CA HIS A 150 16.72 4.30 -11.31
C HIS A 150 17.98 5.11 -11.03
N LEU A 151 19.03 4.49 -10.49
CA LEU A 151 20.20 5.26 -10.04
C LEU A 151 21.17 5.55 -11.18
N ILE A 152 21.55 4.56 -11.98
CA ILE A 152 22.48 4.72 -13.11
C ILE A 152 21.94 5.72 -14.16
N PRO A 153 20.65 5.72 -14.54
CA PRO A 153 20.11 6.72 -15.46
C PRO A 153 20.22 8.17 -14.98
N PHE A 154 20.35 8.41 -13.67
CA PHE A 154 20.46 9.75 -13.11
C PHE A 154 21.91 10.12 -12.78
N PHE A 155 22.68 9.21 -12.15
CA PHE A 155 24.01 9.49 -11.62
C PHE A 155 25.14 8.89 -12.47
N GLY A 156 24.84 8.01 -13.44
CA GLY A 156 25.81 7.09 -14.05
C GLY A 156 27.07 7.73 -14.60
N GLU A 157 26.95 8.88 -15.27
CA GLU A 157 28.08 9.59 -15.88
C GLU A 157 28.84 10.50 -14.89
N MET A 158 28.29 10.70 -13.70
CA MET A 158 28.91 11.56 -12.67
C MET A 158 30.08 10.81 -12.02
N SER A 159 31.14 11.56 -11.65
CA SER A 159 32.18 11.03 -10.78
C SER A 159 31.57 10.64 -9.44
N VAL A 160 31.94 9.45 -8.93
CA VAL A 160 31.45 9.02 -7.60
C VAL A 160 31.90 9.95 -6.47
N LYS A 161 32.97 10.73 -6.66
CA LYS A 161 33.44 11.76 -5.72
C LYS A 161 32.50 12.96 -5.61
N ASP A 162 31.76 13.28 -6.67
CA ASP A 162 30.89 14.46 -6.72
C ASP A 162 29.53 14.19 -6.09
N ILE A 163 29.21 12.93 -5.77
CA ILE A 163 27.93 12.56 -5.18
C ILE A 163 27.85 13.00 -3.73
N ASN A 164 26.91 13.88 -3.47
CA ASN A 164 26.66 14.48 -2.16
C ASN A 164 25.17 14.49 -1.78
N ALA A 165 24.87 15.03 -0.60
CA ALA A 165 23.48 15.14 -0.09
C ALA A 165 22.58 15.99 -0.99
N GLY A 166 23.12 17.04 -1.61
CA GLY A 166 22.38 17.92 -2.52
C GLY A 166 21.91 17.19 -3.77
N LEU A 167 22.84 16.50 -4.47
CA LEU A 167 22.50 15.69 -5.65
C LEU A 167 21.49 14.58 -5.32
N MET A 168 21.60 13.97 -4.14
CA MET A 168 20.62 12.98 -3.71
C MET A 168 19.24 13.63 -3.46
N GLN A 169 19.18 14.88 -3.06
CA GLN A 169 17.93 15.61 -2.92
C GLN A 169 17.32 15.96 -4.29
N GLU A 170 18.14 16.39 -5.24
CA GLU A 170 17.71 16.61 -6.63
C GLU A 170 17.13 15.33 -7.25
N TYR A 171 17.81 14.20 -7.02
CA TYR A 171 17.27 12.90 -7.42
C TYR A 171 15.88 12.61 -6.82
N ARG A 172 15.69 12.85 -5.52
CA ARG A 172 14.38 12.65 -4.88
C ARG A 172 13.31 13.56 -5.47
N ILE A 173 13.66 14.81 -5.76
CA ILE A 173 12.75 15.75 -6.43
C ILE A 173 12.40 15.24 -7.82
N ALA A 174 13.38 14.87 -8.63
CA ALA A 174 13.17 14.33 -9.96
C ALA A 174 12.28 13.07 -9.95
N ARG A 175 12.50 12.17 -8.98
CA ARG A 175 11.67 10.96 -8.81
C ARG A 175 10.23 11.28 -8.42
N ASN A 176 10.01 12.27 -7.57
CA ASN A 176 8.68 12.68 -7.14
C ASN A 176 7.94 13.52 -8.20
N THR A 177 8.68 14.22 -9.06
CA THR A 177 8.08 15.03 -10.13
C THR A 177 7.76 14.18 -11.38
N ASN A 178 8.74 13.39 -11.83
CA ASN A 178 8.64 12.67 -13.10
C ASN A 178 8.14 11.23 -12.92
N GLY A 179 8.30 10.65 -11.74
CA GLY A 179 7.95 9.27 -11.48
C GLY A 179 8.76 8.26 -12.30
N HIS A 180 8.24 7.06 -12.42
CA HIS A 180 8.70 6.05 -13.38
C HIS A 180 7.46 5.41 -14.02
N LYS A 181 7.37 5.41 -15.35
CA LYS A 181 6.18 4.95 -16.10
C LYS A 181 4.88 5.60 -15.60
N GLY A 182 4.94 6.92 -15.34
CA GLY A 182 3.79 7.70 -14.86
C GLY A 182 3.39 7.46 -13.39
N ARG A 183 4.20 6.73 -12.61
CA ARG A 183 3.91 6.46 -11.19
C ARG A 183 4.94 7.14 -10.30
N ILE A 184 4.45 7.96 -9.39
CA ILE A 184 5.27 8.57 -8.32
C ILE A 184 5.63 7.48 -7.31
N PRO A 185 6.92 7.33 -6.93
CA PRO A 185 7.35 6.31 -6.00
C PRO A 185 6.80 6.55 -4.60
N SER A 186 6.49 5.47 -3.89
CA SER A 186 6.19 5.57 -2.47
C SER A 186 7.44 5.97 -1.68
N ARG A 187 7.24 6.52 -0.48
CA ARG A 187 8.35 6.85 0.42
C ARG A 187 9.24 5.63 0.74
N SER A 188 8.64 4.45 0.88
CA SER A 188 9.38 3.20 1.09
C SER A 188 10.24 2.85 -0.13
N THR A 189 9.75 3.10 -1.34
CA THR A 189 10.52 2.90 -2.58
C THR A 189 11.76 3.79 -2.61
N LEU A 190 11.59 5.09 -2.36
CA LEU A 190 12.72 6.04 -2.27
C LEU A 190 13.71 5.68 -1.17
N HIS A 191 13.23 5.16 -0.03
CA HIS A 191 14.09 4.65 1.02
C HIS A 191 14.96 3.48 0.54
N HIS A 192 14.38 2.51 -0.17
CA HIS A 192 15.13 1.38 -0.72
C HIS A 192 16.12 1.81 -1.82
N GLU A 193 15.79 2.81 -2.63
CA GLU A 193 16.71 3.43 -3.59
C GLU A 193 17.90 4.08 -2.85
N THR A 194 17.64 4.83 -1.77
CA THR A 194 18.68 5.42 -0.90
C THR A 194 19.56 4.35 -0.24
N VAL A 195 18.99 3.21 0.19
CA VAL A 195 19.76 2.09 0.73
C VAL A 195 20.70 1.51 -0.32
N THR A 196 20.23 1.33 -1.56
CA THR A 196 21.07 0.86 -2.67
C THR A 196 22.19 1.84 -2.98
N MET A 197 21.90 3.13 -3.08
CA MET A 197 22.89 4.20 -3.26
C MET A 197 23.97 4.13 -2.16
N ARG A 198 23.58 4.03 -0.90
CA ARG A 198 24.53 3.95 0.22
C ARG A 198 25.44 2.73 0.13
N LEU A 199 24.94 1.58 -0.34
CA LEU A 199 25.74 0.39 -0.53
C LEU A 199 26.76 0.56 -1.66
N ILE A 200 26.39 1.19 -2.77
CA ILE A 200 27.29 1.52 -3.88
C ILE A 200 28.41 2.48 -3.38
N LEU A 201 28.04 3.53 -2.66
CA LEU A 201 29.02 4.47 -2.09
C LEU A 201 29.94 3.82 -1.06
N LYS A 202 29.45 2.87 -0.26
CA LYS A 202 30.30 2.06 0.63
C LYS A 202 31.28 1.19 -0.14
N THR A 203 30.89 0.65 -1.29
CA THR A 203 31.81 -0.07 -2.19
C THR A 203 32.86 0.89 -2.74
N ALA A 204 32.46 2.08 -3.23
CA ALA A 204 33.39 3.08 -3.71
C ALA A 204 34.42 3.51 -2.62
N HIS A 205 33.97 3.71 -1.38
CA HIS A 205 34.88 4.00 -0.26
C HIS A 205 35.84 2.84 0.04
N ARG A 206 35.37 1.59 -0.01
CA ARG A 206 36.23 0.42 0.22
C ARG A 206 37.35 0.29 -0.81
N TYR A 207 37.09 0.73 -2.04
CA TYR A 207 38.10 0.76 -3.13
C TYR A 207 38.92 2.06 -3.16
N GLY A 208 38.74 2.96 -2.19
CA GLY A 208 39.48 4.24 -2.15
C GLY A 208 39.08 5.23 -3.25
N TRP A 209 37.95 5.04 -3.91
CA TRP A 209 37.45 5.96 -4.93
C TRP A 209 36.83 7.23 -4.32
N ILE A 210 36.39 7.16 -3.07
CA ILE A 210 35.95 8.30 -2.25
C ILE A 210 36.55 8.17 -0.85
N ASP A 211 36.84 9.29 -0.22
CA ASP A 211 37.47 9.34 1.11
C ASP A 211 36.48 9.05 2.23
N ALA A 212 35.21 9.39 2.08
CA ALA A 212 34.15 9.14 3.04
C ALA A 212 32.81 8.94 2.33
N VAL A 213 31.92 8.19 2.98
CA VAL A 213 30.52 8.02 2.50
C VAL A 213 29.71 9.24 2.94
N PRO A 214 29.16 10.06 2.02
CA PRO A 214 28.37 11.23 2.38
C PRO A 214 27.07 10.82 3.09
N ASP A 215 26.56 11.68 3.98
CA ASP A 215 25.23 11.50 4.55
C ASP A 215 24.15 11.87 3.54
N ILE A 216 23.58 10.85 2.95
CA ILE A 216 22.46 10.94 1.98
C ILE A 216 21.10 10.68 2.62
N SER A 217 20.99 10.83 3.93
CA SER A 217 19.72 10.64 4.65
C SER A 217 18.65 11.63 4.18
N ALA A 218 17.37 11.26 4.35
CA ALA A 218 16.29 12.20 4.02
C ALA A 218 16.29 13.36 5.04
N PRO A 219 16.14 14.63 4.58
CA PRO A 219 16.20 15.80 5.45
C PRO A 219 15.03 15.86 6.45
N TYR A 220 13.95 15.15 6.18
CA TYR A 220 12.75 15.14 7.02
C TYR A 220 12.44 13.74 7.52
N LYS A 221 12.20 13.62 8.83
CA LYS A 221 11.67 12.39 9.42
C LYS A 221 10.21 12.19 9.01
N ALA A 222 9.76 10.93 8.93
CA ALA A 222 8.35 10.64 8.77
C ALA A 222 7.55 11.21 9.94
N SER A 223 6.38 11.78 9.65
CA SER A 223 5.39 11.95 10.72
C SER A 223 5.08 10.55 11.27
N GLY A 224 5.13 10.39 12.60
CA GLY A 224 4.89 9.11 13.27
C GLY A 224 3.44 8.57 13.17
N LYS A 225 2.63 9.10 12.24
CA LYS A 225 1.27 8.62 12.01
C LYS A 225 1.31 7.17 11.55
N VAL A 226 0.93 6.28 12.43
CA VAL A 226 0.72 4.86 12.13
C VAL A 226 -0.61 4.72 11.41
N LYS A 227 -0.57 4.20 10.18
CA LYS A 227 -1.79 3.79 9.47
C LYS A 227 -2.13 2.37 9.88
N HIS A 228 -3.38 2.13 10.29
CA HIS A 228 -3.88 0.78 10.51
C HIS A 228 -3.78 -0.05 9.22
N ARG A 229 -3.76 -1.37 9.38
CA ARG A 229 -3.73 -2.29 8.24
C ARG A 229 -5.16 -2.55 7.77
N ALA A 230 -5.39 -2.49 6.45
CA ALA A 230 -6.68 -2.83 5.87
C ALA A 230 -7.06 -4.28 6.17
N TRP A 231 -8.16 -4.49 6.88
CA TRP A 231 -8.72 -5.78 7.27
C TRP A 231 -10.22 -5.82 6.93
N PHE A 232 -10.84 -6.96 7.06
CA PHE A 232 -12.28 -7.11 6.87
C PHE A 232 -12.98 -7.18 8.23
N SER A 233 -14.01 -6.35 8.45
CA SER A 233 -14.87 -6.51 9.62
C SER A 233 -15.55 -7.88 9.64
N PRO A 234 -16.13 -8.33 10.76
CA PRO A 234 -16.88 -9.60 10.79
C PRO A 234 -17.94 -9.71 9.69
N GLU A 235 -18.67 -8.61 9.44
CA GLU A 235 -19.72 -8.52 8.43
C GLU A 235 -19.13 -8.56 7.02
N GLU A 236 -18.07 -7.80 6.75
CA GLU A 236 -17.37 -7.77 5.47
C GLU A 236 -16.69 -9.12 5.16
N TYR A 237 -16.12 -9.77 6.18
CA TYR A 237 -15.56 -11.11 6.03
C TYR A 237 -16.65 -12.15 5.73
N LYS A 238 -17.82 -12.02 6.38
CA LYS A 238 -18.98 -12.86 6.07
C LYS A 238 -19.42 -12.69 4.63
N MET A 239 -19.58 -11.46 4.14
CA MET A 239 -19.91 -11.17 2.74
C MET A 239 -18.89 -11.81 1.78
N LEU A 240 -17.60 -11.71 2.09
CA LEU A 240 -16.53 -12.26 1.25
C LEU A 240 -16.60 -13.78 1.15
N TYR A 241 -16.68 -14.49 2.29
CA TYR A 241 -16.69 -15.96 2.24
C TYR A 241 -18.01 -16.51 1.69
N GLU A 242 -19.14 -15.85 1.90
CA GLU A 242 -20.42 -16.23 1.30
C GLU A 242 -20.37 -16.07 -0.22
N ALA A 243 -19.90 -14.93 -0.71
CA ALA A 243 -19.77 -14.70 -2.14
C ALA A 243 -18.79 -15.67 -2.84
N THR A 244 -17.68 -16.03 -2.19
CA THR A 244 -16.77 -17.04 -2.73
C THR A 244 -17.38 -18.44 -2.72
N ARG A 245 -18.14 -18.80 -1.68
CA ARG A 245 -18.89 -20.07 -1.57
C ARG A 245 -19.94 -20.19 -2.67
N ASP A 246 -20.71 -19.14 -2.90
CA ASP A 246 -21.79 -19.17 -3.88
C ASP A 246 -21.24 -19.27 -5.31
N ARG A 247 -20.13 -18.60 -5.61
CA ARG A 247 -19.44 -18.76 -6.90
C ARG A 247 -18.84 -20.14 -7.09
N ALA A 248 -18.39 -20.81 -6.02
CA ALA A 248 -17.93 -22.19 -6.07
C ALA A 248 -19.08 -23.17 -6.33
N LYS A 249 -20.26 -22.95 -5.72
CA LYS A 249 -21.46 -23.77 -5.93
C LYS A 249 -22.07 -23.60 -7.32
N THR A 250 -22.20 -22.37 -7.77
CA THR A 250 -22.81 -21.97 -9.04
C THR A 250 -21.86 -21.15 -9.90
N PRO A 251 -20.81 -21.77 -10.46
CA PRO A 251 -19.89 -21.06 -11.31
C PRO A 251 -20.55 -20.62 -12.62
N SER A 252 -20.20 -19.45 -13.13
CA SER A 252 -20.72 -18.94 -14.42
C SER A 252 -20.38 -19.85 -15.60
N ARG A 253 -19.33 -20.64 -15.48
CA ARG A 253 -18.93 -21.73 -16.41
C ARG A 253 -18.26 -22.83 -15.62
N GLU A 254 -18.57 -24.09 -15.93
CA GLU A 254 -18.08 -25.28 -15.21
C GLU A 254 -16.53 -25.31 -15.11
N ARG A 255 -15.82 -24.90 -16.18
CA ARG A 255 -14.35 -24.81 -16.19
C ARG A 255 -13.73 -23.94 -15.10
N TYR A 256 -14.51 -23.05 -14.47
CA TYR A 256 -14.04 -22.17 -13.39
C TYR A 256 -14.40 -22.71 -12.00
N ARG A 257 -15.10 -23.83 -11.89
CA ARG A 257 -15.50 -24.42 -10.60
C ARG A 257 -14.32 -24.58 -9.66
N THR A 258 -13.29 -25.29 -10.09
CA THR A 258 -12.07 -25.53 -9.29
C THR A 258 -11.41 -24.24 -8.85
N VAL A 259 -11.34 -23.24 -9.71
CA VAL A 259 -10.74 -21.92 -9.39
C VAL A 259 -11.52 -21.21 -8.28
N TRP A 260 -12.86 -21.28 -8.30
CA TRP A 260 -13.69 -20.67 -7.27
C TRP A 260 -13.66 -21.47 -5.95
N GLU A 261 -13.62 -22.80 -6.03
CA GLU A 261 -13.46 -23.68 -4.86
C GLU A 261 -12.11 -23.44 -4.19
N ASP A 262 -11.03 -23.35 -4.96
CA ASP A 262 -9.69 -23.05 -4.45
C ASP A 262 -9.60 -21.66 -3.81
N LEU A 263 -10.24 -20.65 -4.41
CA LEU A 263 -10.32 -19.32 -3.82
C LEU A 263 -11.09 -19.34 -2.49
N HIS A 264 -12.24 -20.02 -2.45
CA HIS A 264 -13.05 -20.15 -1.24
C HIS A 264 -12.26 -20.81 -0.11
N ASP A 265 -11.58 -21.91 -0.41
CA ASP A 265 -10.75 -22.63 0.54
C ASP A 265 -9.53 -21.78 0.97
N TYR A 266 -8.92 -21.03 0.06
CA TYR A 266 -7.84 -20.10 0.37
C TYR A 266 -8.30 -19.00 1.34
N VAL A 267 -9.45 -18.37 1.10
CA VAL A 267 -10.00 -17.31 1.96
C VAL A 267 -10.25 -17.82 3.37
N LEU A 268 -10.91 -18.98 3.50
CA LEU A 268 -11.17 -19.60 4.80
C LEU A 268 -9.87 -20.01 5.51
N PHE A 269 -8.96 -20.65 4.80
CA PHE A 269 -7.69 -21.10 5.36
C PHE A 269 -6.86 -19.93 5.89
N MET A 270 -6.71 -18.87 5.10
CA MET A 270 -5.93 -17.68 5.49
C MET A 270 -6.53 -16.95 6.71
N ALA A 271 -7.86 -16.80 6.75
CA ALA A 271 -8.55 -16.15 7.86
C ALA A 271 -8.60 -17.01 9.14
N ASN A 272 -8.28 -18.30 9.07
CA ASN A 272 -8.22 -19.22 10.21
C ASN A 272 -6.81 -19.63 10.63
N THR A 273 -5.77 -19.21 9.90
CA THR A 273 -4.35 -19.52 10.22
C THR A 273 -3.52 -18.29 10.51
N GLY A 274 -3.91 -17.14 9.94
CA GLY A 274 -3.13 -15.91 10.03
C GLY A 274 -1.76 -15.97 9.35
N LEU A 275 -1.50 -16.95 8.47
CA LEU A 275 -0.27 -17.05 7.69
C LEU A 275 -0.05 -15.86 6.76
N ARG A 276 1.20 -15.60 6.39
CA ARG A 276 1.48 -14.64 5.31
C ARG A 276 1.19 -15.29 3.95
N PRO A 277 0.72 -14.54 2.94
CA PRO A 277 0.44 -15.10 1.62
C PRO A 277 1.65 -15.81 0.96
N ASP A 278 2.86 -15.33 1.21
CA ASP A 278 4.08 -15.96 0.70
C ASP A 278 4.46 -17.24 1.46
N GLU A 279 4.11 -17.36 2.74
CA GLU A 279 4.25 -18.58 3.52
C GLU A 279 3.26 -19.64 3.05
N THR A 280 2.00 -19.26 2.87
CA THR A 280 0.96 -20.14 2.36
C THR A 280 1.29 -20.65 0.94
N GLY A 281 1.90 -19.80 0.09
CA GLY A 281 2.35 -20.20 -1.24
C GLY A 281 3.50 -21.20 -1.28
N ARG A 282 4.22 -21.38 -0.16
CA ARG A 282 5.31 -22.37 -0.02
C ARG A 282 4.89 -23.63 0.76
N LEU A 283 3.71 -23.58 1.39
CA LEU A 283 3.23 -24.64 2.26
C LEU A 283 2.99 -25.93 1.48
N GLU A 284 3.58 -27.03 1.92
CA GLU A 284 3.43 -28.38 1.36
C GLU A 284 2.49 -29.21 2.24
N TYR A 285 1.89 -30.27 1.68
CA TYR A 285 0.98 -31.12 2.46
C TYR A 285 1.64 -31.77 3.67
N ARG A 286 2.94 -32.11 3.58
CA ARG A 286 3.73 -32.65 4.71
C ARG A 286 3.95 -31.66 5.86
N ASP A 287 3.76 -30.39 5.62
CA ASP A 287 3.96 -29.35 6.61
C ASP A 287 2.74 -29.13 7.52
N VAL A 288 1.62 -29.86 7.24
CA VAL A 288 0.35 -29.67 7.94
C VAL A 288 -0.15 -30.98 8.53
N THR A 289 -0.35 -30.99 9.83
CA THR A 289 -0.91 -32.14 10.57
C THR A 289 -2.20 -31.74 11.27
N ILE A 290 -3.24 -32.59 11.17
CA ILE A 290 -4.46 -32.41 11.95
C ILE A 290 -4.23 -33.02 13.31
N VAL A 291 -4.33 -32.20 14.34
CA VAL A 291 -4.15 -32.62 15.74
C VAL A 291 -5.38 -32.28 16.57
N THR A 292 -5.58 -33.02 17.68
CA THR A 292 -6.53 -32.63 18.73
C THR A 292 -5.76 -31.93 19.83
N ASP A 293 -6.10 -30.69 20.13
CA ASP A 293 -5.47 -29.91 21.18
C ASP A 293 -5.81 -30.50 22.54
N GLN A 294 -4.79 -30.71 23.37
CA GLN A 294 -4.97 -31.42 24.65
C GLN A 294 -5.74 -30.60 25.68
N ASP A 295 -5.63 -29.27 25.61
CA ASP A 295 -6.24 -28.36 26.59
C ASP A 295 -7.71 -28.07 26.25
N SER A 296 -8.02 -27.84 24.99
CA SER A 296 -9.39 -27.48 24.52
C SER A 296 -10.20 -28.65 24.00
N GLY A 297 -9.56 -29.79 23.67
CA GLY A 297 -10.19 -30.91 22.99
C GLY A 297 -10.58 -30.66 21.55
N GLU A 298 -10.31 -29.47 21.02
CA GLU A 298 -10.64 -29.08 19.66
C GLU A 298 -9.65 -29.65 18.64
N ARG A 299 -10.18 -30.00 17.47
CA ARG A 299 -9.32 -30.34 16.33
C ARG A 299 -8.84 -29.06 15.64
N LEU A 300 -7.54 -29.03 15.32
CA LEU A 300 -6.91 -27.90 14.63
C LEU A 300 -5.77 -28.39 13.72
N LEU A 301 -5.22 -27.49 12.93
CA LEU A 301 -4.02 -27.75 12.14
C LEU A 301 -2.79 -27.26 12.89
N GLU A 302 -1.82 -28.15 13.08
CA GLU A 302 -0.45 -27.79 13.40
C GLU A 302 0.34 -27.65 12.11
N ILE A 303 0.93 -26.48 11.88
CA ILE A 303 1.53 -26.08 10.61
C ILE A 303 3.00 -25.71 10.83
N GLU A 304 3.90 -26.44 10.18
CA GLU A 304 5.31 -26.07 10.08
C GLU A 304 5.46 -25.01 8.99
N VAL A 305 5.95 -23.84 9.37
CA VAL A 305 6.06 -22.71 8.46
C VAL A 305 7.51 -22.35 8.21
N ARG A 306 7.95 -22.46 6.97
CA ARG A 306 9.27 -22.06 6.50
C ARG A 306 9.23 -20.63 6.00
N GLY A 307 9.86 -19.72 6.71
CA GLY A 307 9.83 -18.32 6.39
C GLY A 307 11.20 -17.64 6.43
N LYS A 308 11.20 -16.32 6.28
CA LYS A 308 12.42 -15.47 6.29
C LYS A 308 13.28 -15.64 7.57
N ARG A 309 12.68 -16.09 8.68
CA ARG A 309 13.33 -16.26 9.98
C ARG A 309 13.58 -17.73 10.32
N GLY A 310 13.63 -18.62 9.33
CA GLY A 310 13.77 -20.07 9.53
C GLY A 310 12.42 -20.78 9.65
N VAL A 311 12.46 -21.94 10.32
CA VAL A 311 11.28 -22.78 10.58
C VAL A 311 10.57 -22.30 11.84
N GLY A 312 9.26 -22.31 11.81
CA GLY A 312 8.41 -22.00 12.97
C GLY A 312 7.07 -22.72 12.86
N TYR A 313 6.30 -22.72 13.93
CA TYR A 313 5.01 -23.41 13.98
C TYR A 313 3.87 -22.40 14.14
N CYS A 314 2.72 -22.80 13.64
CA CYS A 314 1.46 -22.06 13.78
C CYS A 314 0.34 -23.07 14.05
N LYS A 315 -0.52 -22.78 15.01
CA LYS A 315 -1.78 -23.51 15.26
C LYS A 315 -2.93 -22.74 14.59
N SER A 316 -3.80 -23.45 13.89
CA SER A 316 -4.97 -22.84 13.24
C SER A 316 -6.16 -22.77 14.19
N MET A 317 -7.20 -22.05 13.76
CA MET A 317 -8.55 -22.26 14.25
C MET A 317 -9.15 -23.53 13.61
N THR A 318 -10.20 -24.08 14.23
CA THR A 318 -10.93 -25.26 13.72
C THR A 318 -11.44 -25.08 12.28
N GLY A 319 -11.79 -23.85 11.91
CA GLY A 319 -12.28 -23.48 10.57
C GLY A 319 -11.30 -23.69 9.42
N ALA A 320 -10.01 -23.95 9.70
CA ALA A 320 -9.02 -24.25 8.66
C ALA A 320 -9.02 -25.71 8.20
N ILE A 321 -9.59 -26.64 8.98
CA ILE A 321 -9.50 -28.09 8.71
C ILE A 321 -10.23 -28.46 7.41
N LEU A 322 -11.49 -28.06 7.28
CA LEU A 322 -12.29 -28.39 6.10
C LEU A 322 -11.69 -27.83 4.79
N PRO A 323 -11.25 -26.56 4.72
CA PRO A 323 -10.53 -26.05 3.57
C PRO A 323 -9.30 -26.90 3.21
N PHE A 324 -8.48 -27.26 4.19
CA PHE A 324 -7.29 -28.10 3.98
C PHE A 324 -7.67 -29.47 3.41
N GLN A 325 -8.66 -30.15 4.01
CA GLN A 325 -9.13 -31.47 3.55
C GLN A 325 -9.74 -31.41 2.13
N ARG A 326 -10.50 -30.34 1.81
CA ARG A 326 -11.05 -30.15 0.47
C ARG A 326 -9.97 -29.96 -0.58
N MET A 327 -8.93 -29.16 -0.28
CA MET A 327 -7.77 -28.99 -1.13
C MET A 327 -7.07 -30.32 -1.38
N GLN A 328 -6.80 -31.10 -0.32
CA GLN A 328 -6.17 -32.41 -0.43
C GLN A 328 -6.99 -33.39 -1.28
N LYS A 329 -8.31 -33.44 -1.07
CA LYS A 329 -9.23 -34.30 -1.85
C LYS A 329 -9.29 -33.88 -3.32
N ARG A 330 -9.29 -32.58 -3.60
CA ARG A 330 -9.45 -32.04 -4.95
C ARG A 330 -8.20 -32.20 -5.79
N HIS A 331 -7.04 -31.95 -5.20
CA HIS A 331 -5.77 -31.95 -5.93
C HIS A 331 -4.93 -33.22 -5.74
N GLY A 332 -5.27 -34.09 -4.80
CA GLY A 332 -4.63 -35.38 -4.59
C GLY A 332 -3.12 -35.31 -4.38
N GLY A 333 -2.65 -34.29 -3.63
CA GLY A 333 -1.24 -33.93 -3.56
C GLY A 333 -0.34 -34.97 -2.88
N LYS A 334 0.85 -35.13 -3.42
CA LYS A 334 1.96 -35.82 -2.73
C LYS A 334 2.40 -34.99 -1.51
N PRO A 335 3.08 -35.60 -0.52
CA PRO A 335 3.55 -34.85 0.67
C PRO A 335 4.35 -33.58 0.34
N THR A 336 5.09 -33.57 -0.78
CA THR A 336 5.92 -32.44 -1.23
C THR A 336 5.20 -31.46 -2.16
N ASP A 337 3.96 -31.74 -2.54
CA ASP A 337 3.19 -30.84 -3.37
C ASP A 337 2.68 -29.64 -2.55
N LYS A 338 2.60 -28.48 -3.21
CA LYS A 338 2.10 -27.26 -2.55
C LYS A 338 0.58 -27.28 -2.44
N ILE A 339 0.07 -26.91 -1.25
CA ILE A 339 -1.37 -26.90 -1.00
C ILE A 339 -2.08 -25.87 -1.87
N PHE A 340 -1.59 -24.62 -1.91
CA PHE A 340 -2.21 -23.51 -2.65
C PHE A 340 -1.36 -22.99 -3.82
N GLY A 341 -0.06 -23.30 -3.86
CA GLY A 341 0.83 -22.79 -4.89
C GLY A 341 0.90 -21.25 -4.92
N LYS A 342 0.40 -20.63 -5.97
CA LYS A 342 0.36 -19.16 -6.09
C LYS A 342 -0.87 -18.58 -5.38
N THR A 343 -0.67 -17.44 -4.71
CA THR A 343 -1.78 -16.64 -4.19
C THR A 343 -2.79 -16.32 -5.31
N PRO A 344 -4.08 -16.61 -5.15
CA PRO A 344 -5.12 -16.40 -6.17
C PRO A 344 -5.49 -14.89 -6.27
N ARG A 345 -4.51 -14.04 -6.57
CA ARG A 345 -4.61 -12.58 -6.50
C ARG A 345 -5.68 -12.00 -7.41
N ASP A 346 -5.68 -12.40 -8.67
CA ASP A 346 -6.55 -11.79 -9.67
C ASP A 346 -8.01 -12.15 -9.43
N VAL A 347 -8.27 -13.40 -9.07
CA VAL A 347 -9.61 -13.88 -8.78
C VAL A 347 -10.14 -13.29 -7.48
N LEU A 348 -9.28 -13.17 -6.44
CA LEU A 348 -9.62 -12.47 -5.20
C LEU A 348 -9.93 -10.99 -5.45
N ASN A 349 -9.08 -10.29 -6.22
CA ASN A 349 -9.32 -8.88 -6.55
C ASN A 349 -10.66 -8.70 -7.24
N LYS A 350 -11.00 -9.56 -8.21
CA LYS A 350 -12.30 -9.51 -8.89
C LYS A 350 -13.47 -9.61 -7.90
N VAL A 351 -13.40 -10.54 -6.94
CA VAL A 351 -14.45 -10.66 -5.91
C VAL A 351 -14.53 -9.41 -5.04
N LEU A 352 -13.37 -8.86 -4.64
CA LEU A 352 -13.33 -7.65 -3.81
C LEU A 352 -13.89 -6.42 -4.55
N ASP A 353 -13.62 -6.30 -5.84
CA ASP A 353 -14.16 -5.23 -6.69
C ASP A 353 -15.68 -5.39 -6.88
N ASP A 354 -16.16 -6.60 -7.16
CA ASP A 354 -17.58 -6.90 -7.34
C ASP A 354 -18.41 -6.65 -6.05
N LEU A 355 -17.81 -6.82 -4.88
CA LEU A 355 -18.42 -6.58 -3.57
C LEU A 355 -18.22 -5.15 -3.04
N ASN A 356 -17.51 -4.29 -3.74
CA ASN A 356 -17.03 -2.98 -3.25
C ASN A 356 -16.18 -3.08 -1.97
N LEU A 357 -15.50 -4.21 -1.78
CA LEU A 357 -14.63 -4.48 -0.63
C LEU A 357 -13.14 -4.24 -0.93
N LYS A 358 -12.79 -3.72 -2.11
CA LYS A 358 -11.39 -3.52 -2.51
C LYS A 358 -10.67 -2.50 -1.66
N TYR A 359 -11.37 -1.51 -1.17
CA TYR A 359 -10.85 -0.49 -0.27
C TYR A 359 -11.57 -0.54 1.07
N ASP A 360 -10.85 -0.23 2.15
CA ASP A 360 -11.49 0.02 3.44
C ASP A 360 -12.10 1.44 3.49
N ARG A 361 -12.77 1.78 4.62
CA ARG A 361 -13.38 3.10 4.82
C ARG A 361 -12.39 4.28 4.73
N ASP A 362 -11.08 4.02 4.94
CA ASP A 362 -10.03 5.04 4.92
C ASP A 362 -9.27 5.02 3.58
N GLY A 363 -9.74 4.28 2.57
CA GLY A 363 -9.17 4.17 1.24
C GLY A 363 -7.92 3.30 1.15
N ASN A 364 -7.61 2.47 2.17
CA ASN A 364 -6.50 1.55 2.10
C ASN A 364 -6.89 0.29 1.30
N VAL A 365 -5.98 -0.14 0.42
CA VAL A 365 -6.22 -1.28 -0.47
C VAL A 365 -6.21 -2.59 0.29
N ARG A 366 -7.24 -3.41 0.10
CA ARG A 366 -7.30 -4.79 0.58
C ARG A 366 -6.69 -5.76 -0.42
N THR A 367 -5.95 -6.71 0.10
CA THR A 367 -5.25 -7.77 -0.66
C THR A 367 -5.37 -9.10 0.06
N ALA A 368 -4.78 -10.17 -0.47
CA ALA A 368 -4.66 -11.44 0.25
C ALA A 368 -4.02 -11.29 1.65
N TYR A 369 -3.14 -10.29 1.82
CA TYR A 369 -2.55 -9.99 3.12
C TYR A 369 -3.58 -9.50 4.15
N SER A 370 -4.68 -8.89 3.69
CA SER A 370 -5.77 -8.43 4.55
C SER A 370 -6.50 -9.57 5.27
N LEU A 371 -6.48 -10.79 4.73
CA LEU A 371 -7.01 -11.97 5.42
C LEU A 371 -6.23 -12.29 6.71
N ARG A 372 -4.90 -12.14 6.68
CA ARG A 372 -4.08 -12.23 7.90
C ARG A 372 -4.39 -11.10 8.87
N HIS A 373 -4.59 -9.88 8.38
CA HIS A 373 -4.98 -8.76 9.23
C HIS A 373 -6.31 -9.04 9.89
N THR A 374 -7.27 -9.60 9.15
CA THR A 374 -8.57 -10.03 9.66
C THR A 374 -8.43 -11.09 10.75
N TYR A 375 -7.62 -12.13 10.54
CA TYR A 375 -7.34 -13.14 11.57
C TYR A 375 -6.89 -12.48 12.89
N ILE A 376 -5.87 -11.61 12.81
CA ILE A 376 -5.32 -10.94 14.00
C ILE A 376 -6.39 -10.09 14.70
N CYS A 377 -7.12 -9.27 13.93
CA CYS A 377 -8.16 -8.41 14.49
C CYS A 377 -9.28 -9.23 15.16
N LEU A 378 -9.77 -10.28 14.49
CA LEU A 378 -10.81 -11.14 15.05
C LEU A 378 -10.37 -11.84 16.34
N ARG A 379 -9.11 -12.35 16.39
CA ARG A 379 -8.59 -12.97 17.62
C ARG A 379 -8.52 -11.96 18.78
N LEU A 380 -8.02 -10.76 18.53
CA LEU A 380 -7.95 -9.71 19.55
C LEU A 380 -9.36 -9.26 19.99
N MET A 381 -10.33 -9.17 19.08
CA MET A 381 -11.72 -8.83 19.40
C MET A 381 -12.41 -9.91 20.25
N GLU A 382 -12.02 -11.18 20.10
CA GLU A 382 -12.51 -12.31 20.88
C GLU A 382 -11.75 -12.48 22.21
N GLY A 383 -10.81 -11.57 22.53
CA GLY A 383 -10.10 -11.56 23.80
C GLY A 383 -8.87 -12.46 23.84
N ALA A 384 -8.35 -12.89 22.68
CA ALA A 384 -7.11 -13.66 22.65
C ALA A 384 -5.92 -12.84 23.14
N ASP A 385 -5.02 -13.49 23.89
CA ASP A 385 -3.80 -12.89 24.41
C ASP A 385 -2.89 -12.41 23.27
N ILE A 386 -2.48 -11.14 23.33
CA ILE A 386 -1.70 -10.47 22.28
C ILE A 386 -0.34 -11.15 22.05
N TYR A 387 0.28 -11.67 23.12
CA TYR A 387 1.56 -12.36 23.02
C TYR A 387 1.40 -13.68 22.25
N GLN A 388 0.35 -14.45 22.55
CA GLN A 388 0.05 -15.71 21.86
C GLN A 388 -0.31 -15.46 20.38
N VAL A 389 -1.11 -14.43 20.09
CA VAL A 389 -1.42 -14.03 18.70
C VAL A 389 -0.14 -13.64 17.96
N ALA A 390 0.75 -12.83 18.58
CA ALA A 390 2.01 -12.41 17.98
C ALA A 390 2.93 -13.61 17.71
N LYS A 391 3.06 -14.53 18.66
CA LYS A 391 3.85 -15.75 18.55
C LYS A 391 3.32 -16.66 17.44
N ASN A 392 2.02 -16.95 17.42
CA ASN A 392 1.37 -17.77 16.41
C ASN A 392 1.51 -17.17 15.00
N CYS A 393 1.40 -15.86 14.88
CA CYS A 393 1.60 -15.13 13.63
C CYS A 393 3.08 -14.86 13.30
N ARG A 394 4.03 -15.25 14.14
CA ARG A 394 5.48 -15.00 13.96
C ARG A 394 5.79 -13.53 13.66
N THR A 395 5.25 -12.66 14.51
CA THR A 395 5.47 -11.21 14.50
C THR A 395 5.83 -10.74 15.92
N SER A 396 6.19 -9.47 16.10
CA SER A 396 6.39 -8.93 17.45
C SER A 396 5.08 -8.42 18.05
N VAL A 397 4.99 -8.44 19.38
CA VAL A 397 3.86 -7.86 20.13
C VAL A 397 3.68 -6.39 19.78
N GLU A 398 4.79 -5.63 19.72
CA GLU A 398 4.80 -4.23 19.32
C GLU A 398 4.11 -3.99 17.96
N MET A 399 4.38 -4.87 16.98
CA MET A 399 3.73 -4.80 15.67
C MET A 399 2.23 -5.11 15.75
N VAL A 400 1.81 -6.03 16.62
CA VAL A 400 0.40 -6.33 16.81
C VAL A 400 -0.29 -5.16 17.49
N GLU A 401 0.28 -4.61 18.54
CA GLU A 401 -0.28 -3.47 19.25
C GLU A 401 -0.38 -2.23 18.36
N GLN A 402 0.72 -1.85 17.71
CA GLN A 402 0.78 -0.65 16.90
C GLN A 402 -0.17 -0.65 15.70
N PHE A 403 -0.32 -1.77 15.00
CA PHE A 403 -1.04 -1.83 13.74
C PHE A 403 -2.44 -2.46 13.84
N TYR A 404 -2.78 -3.07 14.97
CA TYR A 404 -4.06 -3.76 15.15
C TYR A 404 -4.77 -3.37 16.45
N ALA A 405 -4.19 -3.66 17.61
CA ALA A 405 -4.87 -3.45 18.90
C ALA A 405 -5.26 -1.98 19.14
N ALA A 406 -4.38 -1.04 18.81
CA ALA A 406 -4.62 0.39 19.00
C ALA A 406 -5.85 0.94 18.23
N HIS A 407 -6.35 0.20 17.24
CA HIS A 407 -7.48 0.61 16.39
C HIS A 407 -8.77 -0.18 16.68
N LEU A 408 -8.73 -1.16 17.57
CA LEU A 408 -9.88 -1.98 17.93
C LEU A 408 -10.55 -1.41 19.17
N LYS A 409 -11.78 -0.93 19.04
CA LYS A 409 -12.56 -0.37 20.17
C LYS A 409 -12.76 -1.39 21.31
N ASN A 410 -12.92 -2.67 20.96
CA ASN A 410 -13.20 -3.76 21.90
C ASN A 410 -11.99 -4.18 22.76
N THR A 411 -10.78 -3.67 22.46
CA THR A 411 -9.60 -3.91 23.30
C THR A 411 -9.52 -2.96 24.50
N LEU A 412 -10.39 -1.95 24.56
CA LEU A 412 -10.50 -1.03 25.69
C LEU A 412 -11.49 -1.56 26.72
N ASP A 413 -11.01 -1.93 27.89
CA ASP A 413 -11.86 -2.30 29.02
C ASP A 413 -12.33 -1.05 29.76
N ALA A 414 -13.58 -0.67 29.53
CA ALA A 414 -14.18 0.48 30.18
C ALA A 414 -14.26 0.34 31.70
N SER A 415 -14.35 -0.88 32.23
CA SER A 415 -14.39 -1.13 33.67
C SER A 415 -13.05 -0.88 34.33
N ALA A 416 -11.95 -1.25 33.64
CA ALA A 416 -10.58 -0.99 34.08
C ALA A 416 -10.22 0.51 34.02
N ILE A 417 -10.79 1.25 33.05
CA ILE A 417 -10.52 2.69 32.87
C ILE A 417 -11.38 3.54 33.82
N ASN A 418 -12.65 3.19 34.01
CA ASN A 418 -13.62 3.95 34.79
C ASN A 418 -13.61 3.54 36.28
N VAL A 419 -12.44 3.54 36.94
CA VAL A 419 -12.34 3.25 38.36
C VAL A 419 -12.97 4.39 39.19
N ARG A 420 -14.16 4.17 39.74
CA ARG A 420 -14.80 5.11 40.67
C ARG A 420 -14.34 4.84 42.11
N LYS A 421 -13.80 5.85 42.78
CA LYS A 421 -13.52 5.74 44.20
C LYS A 421 -14.88 5.48 44.92
N PRO A 422 -14.94 4.48 45.86
CA PRO A 422 -16.19 4.25 46.61
C PRO A 422 -16.60 5.52 47.33
N LYS A 423 -17.89 5.89 47.22
CA LYS A 423 -18.43 7.02 48.00
C LYS A 423 -18.27 6.69 49.46
N LYS A 424 -17.59 7.57 50.23
CA LYS A 424 -17.58 7.46 51.69
C LYS A 424 -19.01 7.42 52.16
N PRO A 425 -19.41 6.52 53.09
CA PRO A 425 -20.72 6.54 53.69
C PRO A 425 -20.96 7.91 54.34
N LYS A 426 -22.10 8.54 54.06
CA LYS A 426 -22.51 9.75 54.77
C LYS A 426 -22.71 9.38 56.25
N LYS A 427 -21.95 10.04 57.15
CA LYS A 427 -22.19 9.96 58.59
C LYS A 427 -23.53 10.57 58.93
#